data_49d890383a45bf539361d68b1ed58742
#
_entry.id   49d890383a45bf539361d68b1ed58742
#
_cell.length_a   1.000
_cell.length_b   1.000
_cell.length_c   1.000
_cell.angle_alpha   90.00
_cell.angle_beta   90.00
_cell.angle_gamma   90.00
#
_symmetry.space_group_name_H-M   'P 1'
#
loop_
_entity.id
_entity.type
_entity.pdbx_description
1 polymer ?
#
loop_
_entity_poly.entity_id
_entity_poly.type
_entity_poly.pdbx_seq_one_letter_code
_entity_poly.pdbx_strand_id
1 'polypeptide(L)'
;RVACVSDTVLIIDGHSMAFRAFYALPPDNFVTATGQHTNAVYGFVSMLTRLLETEKPTHIAVAFDVSRHSFRTEEYPEYKGTRDATPEEFKGQVELIREVLDAMGIVSLSREGFEADDILATLAYRAGNDGATVLVVSGDRDSFQTVTDNVTVLYPGTGPGDLRRMTPQAVEEKYGVPPHRYPEIAAIVGETSDNLPGVSGVGPKTAAQWINKYDGLDNLLARADEIGGKRGAALREHMDDVVRNRRLNRLLTDMDLEVSPSDLARRPTDVAAIDRLFDSLEFGRLRQKVREVAGIGMGEGPVDEVPEAVAEVEISVSLVDASCDIAQWARAHSPLAVLVEGDMRPTRGEVTRLVLASDNEALVIDPVELSPTQEEALAEVLATASSLTVHDAKGARHALASRGWALGGVEFDTMLAAYLAHPDQRSHKL
;
A
#
# COMPACT_ATOMS: atom_id res chain seq x y z
N ARG A 1 25.09 5.30 28.91
CA ARG A 1 24.76 4.15 28.04
C ARG A 1 23.99 4.74 26.88
N VAL A 2 24.63 4.88 25.72
CA VAL A 2 23.98 5.13 24.46
C VAL A 2 23.19 3.86 24.18
N ALA A 3 21.86 3.95 24.07
CA ALA A 3 21.06 2.84 23.62
C ALA A 3 21.53 2.53 22.19
N CYS A 4 22.13 1.36 21.97
CA CYS A 4 22.32 0.85 20.62
C CYS A 4 20.91 0.72 20.02
N VAL A 5 20.61 1.54 19.02
CA VAL A 5 19.45 1.33 18.17
C VAL A 5 19.71 0.01 17.47
N SER A 6 18.90 -1.01 17.74
CA SER A 6 19.02 -2.30 17.04
C SER A 6 18.72 -2.04 15.57
N ASP A 7 19.54 -2.62 14.68
CA ASP A 7 19.31 -2.52 13.24
C ASP A 7 17.92 -3.05 12.88
N THR A 8 17.23 -2.31 12.02
CA THR A 8 15.95 -2.73 11.44
C THR A 8 16.18 -3.09 9.98
N VAL A 9 15.99 -4.34 9.64
CA VAL A 9 16.20 -4.91 8.30
C VAL A 9 14.85 -5.13 7.65
N LEU A 10 14.59 -4.46 6.53
CA LEU A 10 13.39 -4.62 5.72
C LEU A 10 13.72 -5.43 4.47
N ILE A 11 13.04 -6.56 4.30
CA ILE A 11 13.26 -7.47 3.16
C ILE A 11 11.94 -7.63 2.42
N ILE A 12 11.92 -7.38 1.11
CA ILE A 12 10.70 -7.28 0.33
C ILE A 12 10.68 -8.29 -0.81
N ASP A 13 9.59 -9.01 -0.96
CA ASP A 13 9.27 -9.77 -2.16
C ASP A 13 8.86 -8.81 -3.28
N GLY A 14 9.77 -8.63 -4.24
CA GLY A 14 9.61 -7.66 -5.32
C GLY A 14 8.50 -8.04 -6.28
N HIS A 15 8.38 -9.31 -6.67
CA HIS A 15 7.32 -9.75 -7.58
C HIS A 15 5.95 -9.71 -6.93
N SER A 16 5.81 -10.20 -5.69
CA SER A 16 4.55 -10.14 -4.94
C SER A 16 4.05 -8.70 -4.80
N MET A 17 4.94 -7.77 -4.43
CA MET A 17 4.58 -6.36 -4.30
C MET A 17 4.28 -5.70 -5.66
N ALA A 18 5.01 -6.03 -6.73
CA ALA A 18 4.78 -5.51 -8.07
C ALA A 18 3.44 -5.99 -8.66
N PHE A 19 3.11 -7.29 -8.53
CA PHE A 19 1.83 -7.81 -8.97
C PHE A 19 0.66 -7.23 -8.15
N ARG A 20 0.84 -7.07 -6.84
CA ARG A 20 -0.18 -6.41 -6.01
C ARG A 20 -0.45 -4.98 -6.49
N ALA A 21 0.59 -4.22 -6.81
CA ALA A 21 0.48 -2.88 -7.37
C ALA A 21 -0.23 -2.89 -8.73
N PHE A 22 0.16 -3.81 -9.60
CA PHE A 22 -0.42 -3.96 -10.93
C PHE A 22 -1.93 -4.19 -10.90
N TYR A 23 -2.40 -5.13 -10.07
CA TYR A 23 -3.83 -5.43 -9.97
C TYR A 23 -4.62 -4.41 -9.16
N ALA A 24 -3.97 -3.59 -8.35
CA ALA A 24 -4.64 -2.53 -7.59
C ALA A 24 -4.91 -1.27 -8.43
N LEU A 25 -4.13 -1.04 -9.48
CA LEU A 25 -4.18 0.16 -10.32
C LEU A 25 -4.49 -0.22 -11.77
N PRO A 26 -5.57 0.32 -12.38
CA PRO A 26 -5.90 0.03 -13.78
C PRO A 26 -4.76 0.46 -14.73
N PRO A 27 -4.23 -0.44 -15.57
CA PRO A 27 -3.07 -0.16 -16.42
C PRO A 27 -3.30 0.98 -17.42
N ASP A 28 -4.52 1.10 -17.98
CA ASP A 28 -4.86 2.14 -18.97
C ASP A 28 -4.69 3.58 -18.46
N ASN A 29 -4.57 3.76 -17.15
CA ASN A 29 -4.42 5.08 -16.55
C ASN A 29 -2.97 5.43 -16.19
N PHE A 30 -2.05 4.53 -16.48
CA PHE A 30 -0.64 4.66 -16.19
C PHE A 30 0.15 4.24 -17.43
N VAL A 31 0.01 5.03 -18.49
CA VAL A 31 0.71 4.81 -19.77
C VAL A 31 1.46 6.08 -20.10
N THR A 32 2.79 5.97 -20.30
CA THR A 32 3.61 7.10 -20.73
C THR A 32 3.28 7.51 -22.16
N ALA A 33 3.70 8.69 -22.59
CA ALA A 33 3.59 9.17 -23.98
C ALA A 33 4.21 8.21 -25.00
N THR A 34 5.15 7.33 -24.57
CA THR A 34 5.78 6.31 -25.41
C THR A 34 5.04 4.99 -25.44
N GLY A 35 3.92 4.85 -24.71
CA GLY A 35 3.10 3.64 -24.64
C GLY A 35 3.55 2.61 -23.58
N GLN A 36 4.50 2.93 -22.71
CA GLN A 36 4.94 2.07 -21.61
C GLN A 36 3.93 2.11 -20.47
N HIS A 37 3.40 0.96 -20.05
CA HIS A 37 2.59 0.85 -18.84
C HIS A 37 3.47 0.97 -17.58
N THR A 38 3.00 1.72 -16.57
CA THR A 38 3.78 2.09 -15.38
C THR A 38 3.00 1.93 -14.07
N ASN A 39 1.79 1.34 -14.10
CA ASN A 39 0.93 1.18 -12.93
C ASN A 39 1.57 0.34 -11.81
N ALA A 40 2.28 -0.75 -12.16
CA ALA A 40 2.98 -1.56 -11.17
C ALA A 40 4.16 -0.78 -10.56
N VAL A 41 4.91 -0.04 -11.38
CA VAL A 41 6.04 0.81 -10.91
C VAL A 41 5.51 1.86 -9.93
N TYR A 42 4.47 2.60 -10.32
CA TYR A 42 3.86 3.64 -9.48
C TYR A 42 3.39 3.09 -8.14
N GLY A 43 2.61 2.00 -8.17
CA GLY A 43 2.07 1.39 -6.95
C GLY A 43 3.16 0.79 -6.07
N PHE A 44 4.16 0.14 -6.67
CA PHE A 44 5.31 -0.42 -5.96
C PHE A 44 6.08 0.68 -5.21
N VAL A 45 6.47 1.75 -5.91
CA VAL A 45 7.23 2.85 -5.30
C VAL A 45 6.40 3.57 -4.24
N SER A 46 5.09 3.72 -4.45
CA SER A 46 4.18 4.30 -3.44
C SER A 46 4.10 3.45 -2.16
N MET A 47 4.06 2.13 -2.28
CA MET A 47 4.09 1.23 -1.12
C MET A 47 5.47 1.25 -0.44
N LEU A 48 6.54 1.25 -1.23
CA LEU A 48 7.91 1.30 -0.74
C LEU A 48 8.18 2.58 0.06
N THR A 49 7.81 3.75 -0.46
CA THR A 49 7.98 5.04 0.25
C THR A 49 7.23 5.04 1.57
N ARG A 50 6.00 4.52 1.60
CA ARG A 50 5.24 4.38 2.84
C ARG A 50 5.93 3.45 3.85
N LEU A 51 6.48 2.32 3.41
CA LEU A 51 7.23 1.42 4.28
C LEU A 51 8.47 2.10 4.86
N LEU A 52 9.19 2.88 4.04
CA LEU A 52 10.37 3.63 4.49
C LEU A 52 10.01 4.70 5.52
N GLU A 53 8.86 5.38 5.37
CA GLU A 53 8.35 6.37 6.32
C GLU A 53 7.92 5.74 7.66
N THR A 54 7.20 4.62 7.60
CA THR A 54 6.60 4.01 8.78
C THR A 54 7.57 3.13 9.57
N GLU A 55 8.35 2.30 8.88
CA GLU A 55 9.23 1.31 9.52
C GLU A 55 10.65 1.85 9.72
N LYS A 56 11.06 2.88 8.98
CA LYS A 56 12.37 3.55 9.08
C LYS A 56 13.55 2.57 9.11
N PRO A 57 13.63 1.63 8.17
CA PRO A 57 14.66 0.60 8.18
C PRO A 57 16.06 1.20 8.00
N THR A 58 17.04 0.63 8.69
CA THR A 58 18.47 0.95 8.50
C THR A 58 19.05 0.17 7.31
N HIS A 59 18.53 -1.04 7.08
CA HIS A 59 18.94 -1.97 6.04
C HIS A 59 17.73 -2.39 5.20
N ILE A 60 17.90 -2.51 3.90
CA ILE A 60 16.79 -2.87 3.01
C ILE A 60 17.29 -3.64 1.79
N ALA A 61 16.54 -4.69 1.42
CA ALA A 61 16.71 -5.42 0.18
C ALA A 61 15.37 -5.77 -0.45
N VAL A 62 15.35 -5.88 -1.76
CA VAL A 62 14.21 -6.37 -2.53
C VAL A 62 14.67 -7.58 -3.33
N ALA A 63 14.02 -8.74 -3.15
CA ALA A 63 14.33 -9.95 -3.88
C ALA A 63 13.36 -10.15 -5.05
N PHE A 64 13.87 -10.64 -6.17
CA PHE A 64 13.09 -10.93 -7.37
C PHE A 64 13.43 -12.33 -7.88
N ASP A 65 12.42 -13.02 -8.42
CA ASP A 65 12.65 -14.24 -9.20
C ASP A 65 13.38 -13.90 -10.52
N VAL A 66 14.29 -14.75 -10.93
CA VAL A 66 14.94 -14.63 -12.25
C VAL A 66 14.02 -15.17 -13.34
N SER A 67 13.37 -16.30 -13.06
CA SER A 67 12.49 -16.99 -13.98
C SER A 67 11.51 -17.86 -13.22
N ARG A 68 10.62 -18.54 -13.95
CA ARG A 68 9.74 -19.57 -13.37
C ARG A 68 10.46 -20.89 -13.08
N HIS A 69 11.71 -21.01 -13.47
CA HIS A 69 12.51 -22.22 -13.29
C HIS A 69 13.26 -22.17 -11.98
N SER A 70 13.01 -23.12 -11.10
CA SER A 70 13.68 -23.30 -9.82
C SER A 70 13.86 -24.78 -9.52
N PHE A 71 14.65 -25.13 -8.50
CA PHE A 71 14.79 -26.51 -8.06
C PHE A 71 13.43 -27.18 -7.76
N ARG A 72 12.39 -26.39 -7.40
CA ARG A 72 11.03 -26.91 -7.18
C ARG A 72 10.37 -27.37 -8.46
N THR A 73 10.56 -26.64 -9.57
CA THR A 73 10.05 -27.06 -10.89
C THR A 73 10.84 -28.21 -11.49
N GLU A 74 12.13 -28.35 -11.13
CA GLU A 74 12.93 -29.53 -11.50
C GLU A 74 12.43 -30.80 -10.79
N GLU A 75 12.10 -30.68 -9.50
CA GLU A 75 11.60 -31.79 -8.70
C GLU A 75 10.15 -32.15 -9.05
N TYR A 76 9.28 -31.13 -9.28
CA TYR A 76 7.88 -31.31 -9.62
C TYR A 76 7.50 -30.36 -10.76
N PRO A 77 7.52 -30.84 -12.02
CA PRO A 77 7.27 -30.01 -13.21
C PRO A 77 5.92 -29.29 -13.22
N GLU A 78 4.92 -29.85 -12.54
CA GLU A 78 3.59 -29.23 -12.41
C GLU A 78 3.53 -28.11 -11.37
N TYR A 79 4.59 -27.90 -10.58
CA TYR A 79 4.67 -26.83 -9.58
C TYR A 79 4.44 -25.47 -10.23
N LYS A 80 3.47 -24.72 -9.70
CA LYS A 80 3.01 -23.42 -10.25
C LYS A 80 2.57 -23.46 -11.74
N GLY A 81 2.38 -24.67 -12.30
CA GLY A 81 2.05 -24.87 -13.72
C GLY A 81 0.68 -24.34 -14.13
N THR A 82 -0.22 -24.11 -13.19
CA THR A 82 -1.57 -23.55 -13.42
C THR A 82 -1.62 -22.03 -13.41
N ARG A 83 -0.50 -21.35 -13.11
CA ARG A 83 -0.45 -19.88 -13.10
C ARG A 83 -0.57 -19.32 -14.51
N ASP A 84 -1.45 -18.33 -14.67
CA ASP A 84 -1.63 -17.63 -15.94
C ASP A 84 -0.32 -17.01 -16.48
N ALA A 85 -0.31 -16.73 -17.77
CA ALA A 85 0.77 -15.98 -18.40
C ALA A 85 0.81 -14.55 -17.81
N THR A 86 2.02 -14.01 -17.72
CA THR A 86 2.21 -12.62 -17.31
C THR A 86 1.50 -11.69 -18.28
N PRO A 87 0.63 -10.77 -17.81
CA PRO A 87 -0.04 -9.79 -18.67
C PRO A 87 0.97 -8.98 -19.50
N GLU A 88 0.59 -8.65 -20.73
CA GLU A 88 1.47 -7.87 -21.62
C GLU A 88 1.80 -6.49 -21.01
N GLU A 89 0.81 -5.88 -20.36
CA GLU A 89 0.94 -4.57 -19.71
C GLU A 89 1.90 -4.59 -18.52
N PHE A 90 2.19 -5.77 -17.94
CA PHE A 90 3.14 -5.92 -16.85
C PHE A 90 4.60 -5.99 -17.33
N LYS A 91 4.80 -6.36 -18.60
CA LYS A 91 6.15 -6.54 -19.14
C LYS A 91 6.97 -5.25 -19.09
N GLY A 92 8.24 -5.36 -18.74
CA GLY A 92 9.17 -4.24 -18.59
C GLY A 92 9.02 -3.45 -17.28
N GLN A 93 7.94 -3.65 -16.50
CA GLN A 93 7.75 -2.89 -15.28
C GLN A 93 8.65 -3.34 -14.13
N VAL A 94 9.06 -4.62 -14.10
CA VAL A 94 9.99 -5.12 -13.08
C VAL A 94 11.38 -4.51 -13.27
N GLU A 95 11.83 -4.39 -14.51
CA GLU A 95 13.09 -3.75 -14.86
C GLU A 95 13.10 -2.28 -14.43
N LEU A 96 12.02 -1.55 -14.72
CA LEU A 96 11.85 -0.16 -14.27
C LEU A 96 11.84 -0.05 -12.73
N ILE A 97 11.20 -0.98 -12.03
CA ILE A 97 11.25 -1.02 -10.56
C ILE A 97 12.70 -1.20 -10.08
N ARG A 98 13.47 -2.08 -10.69
CA ARG A 98 14.89 -2.29 -10.34
C ARG A 98 15.74 -1.04 -10.58
N GLU A 99 15.50 -0.32 -11.68
CA GLU A 99 16.17 0.95 -11.96
C GLU A 99 15.86 2.01 -10.88
N VAL A 100 14.59 2.10 -10.45
CA VAL A 100 14.20 3.00 -9.35
C VAL A 100 14.86 2.59 -8.04
N LEU A 101 14.90 1.29 -7.72
CA LEU A 101 15.56 0.79 -6.51
C LEU A 101 17.06 1.11 -6.50
N ASP A 102 17.74 0.90 -7.63
CA ASP A 102 19.17 1.22 -7.75
C ASP A 102 19.42 2.72 -7.56
N ALA A 103 18.62 3.58 -8.20
CA ALA A 103 18.68 5.03 -8.01
C ALA A 103 18.37 5.46 -6.57
N MET A 104 17.51 4.72 -5.84
CA MET A 104 17.24 4.92 -4.41
C MET A 104 18.34 4.36 -3.50
N GLY A 105 19.37 3.72 -4.04
CA GLY A 105 20.44 3.07 -3.29
C GLY A 105 20.00 1.81 -2.54
N ILE A 106 18.94 1.15 -3.01
CA ILE A 106 18.37 -0.07 -2.41
C ILE A 106 18.87 -1.30 -3.17
N VAL A 107 19.31 -2.31 -2.42
CA VAL A 107 19.86 -3.53 -2.99
C VAL A 107 18.75 -4.39 -3.58
N SER A 108 18.87 -4.73 -4.86
CA SER A 108 18.04 -5.72 -5.55
C SER A 108 18.76 -7.05 -5.67
N LEU A 109 18.12 -8.13 -5.25
CA LEU A 109 18.69 -9.48 -5.24
C LEU A 109 17.91 -10.42 -6.14
N SER A 110 18.60 -11.34 -6.76
CA SER A 110 18.02 -12.48 -7.46
C SER A 110 19.04 -13.60 -7.61
N ARG A 111 18.59 -14.85 -7.64
CA ARG A 111 19.48 -16.01 -7.80
C ARG A 111 18.87 -17.00 -8.76
N GLU A 112 19.61 -17.38 -9.78
CA GLU A 112 19.18 -18.39 -10.76
C GLU A 112 18.98 -19.75 -10.08
N GLY A 113 17.91 -20.46 -10.43
CA GLY A 113 17.55 -21.76 -9.86
C GLY A 113 16.84 -21.71 -8.51
N PHE A 114 16.65 -20.51 -7.93
CA PHE A 114 15.98 -20.28 -6.65
C PHE A 114 14.87 -19.25 -6.79
N GLU A 115 13.94 -19.27 -5.84
CA GLU A 115 12.86 -18.30 -5.77
C GLU A 115 13.23 -17.13 -4.84
N ALA A 116 12.59 -15.97 -5.04
CA ALA A 116 12.78 -14.80 -4.18
C ALA A 116 12.52 -15.13 -2.70
N ASP A 117 11.53 -15.97 -2.42
CA ASP A 117 11.18 -16.39 -1.05
C ASP A 117 12.32 -17.11 -0.32
N ASP A 118 13.17 -17.87 -1.04
CA ASP A 118 14.34 -18.51 -0.44
C ASP A 118 15.42 -17.48 -0.07
N ILE A 119 15.58 -16.44 -0.89
CA ILE A 119 16.47 -15.29 -0.57
C ILE A 119 15.96 -14.56 0.66
N LEU A 120 14.64 -14.26 0.70
CA LEU A 120 14.00 -13.60 1.84
C LEU A 120 14.21 -14.40 3.13
N ALA A 121 13.94 -15.71 3.09
CA ALA A 121 14.07 -16.58 4.26
C ALA A 121 15.51 -16.68 4.75
N THR A 122 16.48 -16.78 3.83
CA THR A 122 17.91 -16.84 4.18
C THR A 122 18.37 -15.54 4.85
N LEU A 123 18.02 -14.38 4.29
CA LEU A 123 18.38 -13.08 4.87
C LEU A 123 17.69 -12.85 6.21
N ALA A 124 16.39 -13.18 6.31
CA ALA A 124 15.62 -13.05 7.54
C ALA A 124 16.22 -13.92 8.67
N TYR A 125 16.60 -15.15 8.35
CA TYR A 125 17.23 -16.07 9.29
C TYR A 125 18.60 -15.51 9.79
N ARG A 126 19.44 -15.05 8.85
CA ARG A 126 20.76 -14.49 9.20
C ARG A 126 20.64 -13.25 10.07
N ALA A 127 19.88 -12.24 9.58
CA ALA A 127 19.71 -10.97 10.31
C ALA A 127 19.02 -11.16 11.67
N GLY A 128 18.00 -12.04 11.75
CA GLY A 128 17.32 -12.33 13.01
C GLY A 128 18.24 -13.01 14.03
N ASN A 129 19.13 -13.92 13.61
CA ASN A 129 20.10 -14.54 14.48
C ASN A 129 21.22 -13.58 14.93
N ASP A 130 21.53 -12.57 14.11
CA ASP A 130 22.46 -11.50 14.47
C ASP A 130 21.82 -10.47 15.44
N GLY A 131 20.55 -10.66 15.80
CA GLY A 131 19.82 -9.84 16.77
C GLY A 131 19.16 -8.59 16.19
N ALA A 132 19.09 -8.45 14.85
CA ALA A 132 18.37 -7.37 14.20
C ALA A 132 16.84 -7.58 14.28
N THR A 133 16.08 -6.49 14.29
CA THR A 133 14.64 -6.54 14.04
C THR A 133 14.41 -6.69 12.55
N VAL A 134 13.78 -7.77 12.13
CA VAL A 134 13.57 -8.08 10.71
C VAL A 134 12.09 -7.97 10.34
N LEU A 135 11.81 -7.26 9.25
CA LEU A 135 10.49 -7.12 8.66
C LEU A 135 10.51 -7.71 7.25
N VAL A 136 9.76 -8.77 7.03
CA VAL A 136 9.62 -9.42 5.71
C VAL A 136 8.29 -9.02 5.11
N VAL A 137 8.32 -8.38 3.93
CA VAL A 137 7.10 -8.02 3.18
C VAL A 137 6.88 -9.06 2.10
N SER A 138 5.89 -9.91 2.27
CA SER A 138 5.50 -10.91 1.27
C SER A 138 4.00 -11.17 1.32
N GLY A 139 3.39 -11.40 0.16
CA GLY A 139 2.01 -11.89 0.01
C GLY A 139 1.91 -13.40 0.05
N ASP A 140 3.02 -14.12 0.12
CA ASP A 140 3.05 -15.57 0.24
C ASP A 140 2.95 -16.01 1.71
N ARG A 141 2.10 -17.00 1.95
CA ARG A 141 1.91 -17.57 3.30
C ARG A 141 3.07 -18.42 3.74
N ASP A 142 3.84 -18.96 2.81
CA ASP A 142 5.02 -19.75 3.13
C ASP A 142 6.06 -18.93 3.89
N SER A 143 6.07 -17.59 3.71
CA SER A 143 6.88 -16.66 4.51
C SER A 143 6.62 -16.75 6.01
N PHE A 144 5.44 -17.24 6.45
CA PHE A 144 5.13 -17.35 7.88
C PHE A 144 6.06 -18.30 8.64
N GLN A 145 6.66 -19.26 7.95
CA GLN A 145 7.65 -20.16 8.56
C GLN A 145 8.93 -19.44 9.02
N THR A 146 9.18 -18.22 8.50
CA THR A 146 10.35 -17.41 8.88
C THR A 146 10.14 -16.60 10.16
N VAL A 147 8.90 -16.51 10.64
CA VAL A 147 8.52 -15.68 11.79
C VAL A 147 9.17 -16.22 13.07
N THR A 148 9.84 -15.30 13.81
CA THR A 148 10.45 -15.55 15.11
C THR A 148 10.23 -14.31 16.00
N ASP A 149 10.79 -14.30 17.21
CA ASP A 149 10.75 -13.11 18.07
C ASP A 149 11.43 -11.89 17.43
N ASN A 150 12.41 -12.11 16.55
CA ASN A 150 13.14 -11.06 15.85
C ASN A 150 12.62 -10.82 14.41
N VAL A 151 11.82 -11.72 13.86
CA VAL A 151 11.34 -11.67 12.47
C VAL A 151 9.82 -11.58 12.43
N THR A 152 9.30 -10.50 11.87
CA THR A 152 7.87 -10.28 11.66
C THR A 152 7.58 -10.23 10.16
N VAL A 153 6.55 -10.96 9.70
CA VAL A 153 6.07 -10.85 8.33
C VAL A 153 4.98 -9.78 8.25
N LEU A 154 5.17 -8.82 7.35
CA LEU A 154 4.19 -7.81 6.97
C LEU A 154 3.36 -8.37 5.81
N TYR A 155 2.24 -8.97 6.15
CA TYR A 155 1.36 -9.67 5.19
C TYR A 155 0.26 -8.73 4.68
N PRO A 156 0.00 -8.68 3.36
CA PRO A 156 -1.04 -7.84 2.80
C PRO A 156 -2.43 -8.09 3.39
N GLY A 157 -3.08 -7.01 3.82
CA GLY A 157 -4.48 -6.98 4.23
C GLY A 157 -5.43 -6.73 3.06
N THR A 158 -6.66 -6.33 3.35
CA THR A 158 -7.72 -6.13 2.35
C THR A 158 -7.71 -4.76 1.68
N GLY A 159 -7.08 -3.76 2.31
CA GLY A 159 -7.01 -2.38 1.78
C GLY A 159 -5.68 -2.07 1.08
N PRO A 160 -5.67 -1.04 0.21
CA PRO A 160 -4.43 -0.51 -0.34
C PRO A 160 -3.48 -0.05 0.78
N GLY A 161 -2.30 -0.67 0.85
CA GLY A 161 -1.30 -0.36 1.87
C GLY A 161 -1.60 -0.87 3.29
N ASP A 162 -2.66 -1.67 3.47
CA ASP A 162 -2.90 -2.40 4.72
C ASP A 162 -1.93 -3.60 4.80
N LEU A 163 -1.10 -3.62 5.85
CA LEU A 163 -0.16 -4.69 6.13
C LEU A 163 -0.38 -5.21 7.55
N ARG A 164 -0.71 -6.48 7.67
CA ARG A 164 -0.90 -7.16 8.96
C ARG A 164 0.43 -7.69 9.46
N ARG A 165 0.76 -7.37 10.70
CA ARG A 165 1.96 -7.91 11.36
C ARG A 165 1.69 -9.34 11.81
N MET A 166 2.36 -10.28 11.16
CA MET A 166 2.34 -11.69 11.52
C MET A 166 3.50 -11.97 12.47
N THR A 167 3.22 -11.88 13.75
CA THR A 167 4.13 -12.27 14.85
C THR A 167 3.95 -13.76 15.17
N PRO A 168 4.83 -14.39 15.99
CA PRO A 168 4.63 -15.78 16.42
C PRO A 168 3.24 -16.03 16.97
N GLN A 169 2.72 -15.13 17.82
CA GLN A 169 1.39 -15.23 18.40
C GLN A 169 0.30 -15.13 17.33
N ALA A 170 0.42 -14.18 16.39
CA ALA A 170 -0.57 -14.00 15.33
C ALA A 170 -0.65 -15.21 14.38
N VAL A 171 0.48 -15.87 14.12
CA VAL A 171 0.52 -17.11 13.32
C VAL A 171 -0.12 -18.24 14.09
N GLU A 172 0.21 -18.41 15.37
CA GLU A 172 -0.33 -19.47 16.20
C GLU A 172 -1.85 -19.32 16.43
N GLU A 173 -2.32 -18.10 16.70
CA GLU A 173 -3.76 -17.81 16.85
C GLU A 173 -4.53 -18.13 15.56
N LYS A 174 -3.94 -17.85 14.40
CA LYS A 174 -4.59 -18.02 13.11
C LYS A 174 -4.57 -19.46 12.60
N TYR A 175 -3.45 -20.16 12.78
CA TYR A 175 -3.23 -21.48 12.18
C TYR A 175 -3.19 -22.62 13.19
N GLY A 176 -3.13 -22.32 14.49
CA GLY A 176 -3.13 -23.31 15.56
C GLY A 176 -1.80 -24.04 15.75
N VAL A 177 -0.73 -23.59 15.12
CA VAL A 177 0.63 -24.14 15.25
C VAL A 177 1.65 -23.01 15.29
N PRO A 178 2.83 -23.20 15.91
CA PRO A 178 3.91 -22.23 15.85
C PRO A 178 4.44 -22.04 14.42
N PRO A 179 5.04 -20.88 14.10
CA PRO A 179 5.46 -20.52 12.74
C PRO A 179 6.25 -21.60 11.99
N HIS A 180 7.23 -22.21 12.61
CA HIS A 180 8.11 -23.22 11.99
C HIS A 180 7.35 -24.50 11.55
N ARG A 181 6.13 -24.71 12.04
CA ARG A 181 5.26 -25.84 11.65
C ARG A 181 4.23 -25.46 10.57
N TYR A 182 4.19 -24.21 10.14
CA TYR A 182 3.27 -23.82 9.06
C TYR A 182 3.44 -24.66 7.78
N PRO A 183 4.68 -24.95 7.30
CA PRO A 183 4.88 -25.78 6.12
C PRO A 183 4.35 -27.21 6.28
N GLU A 184 4.21 -27.72 7.50
CA GLU A 184 3.64 -29.03 7.76
C GLU A 184 2.11 -29.03 7.56
N ILE A 185 1.45 -27.92 7.93
CA ILE A 185 0.01 -27.73 7.62
C ILE A 185 -0.18 -27.59 6.12
N ALA A 186 0.61 -26.74 5.46
CA ALA A 186 0.53 -26.51 4.02
C ALA A 186 0.74 -27.81 3.23
N ALA A 187 1.67 -28.65 3.67
CA ALA A 187 1.93 -29.96 3.04
C ALA A 187 0.72 -30.88 3.09
N ILE A 188 -0.02 -30.91 4.20
CA ILE A 188 -1.20 -31.77 4.36
C ILE A 188 -2.41 -31.20 3.62
N VAL A 189 -2.62 -29.89 3.72
CA VAL A 189 -3.79 -29.21 3.13
C VAL A 189 -3.66 -29.06 1.63
N GLY A 190 -2.41 -28.97 1.14
CA GLY A 190 -2.07 -28.63 -0.23
C GLY A 190 -2.18 -27.11 -0.48
N GLU A 191 -1.68 -26.69 -1.60
CA GLU A 191 -1.68 -25.29 -2.06
C GLU A 191 -2.10 -25.21 -3.52
N THR A 192 -3.33 -24.76 -3.75
CA THR A 192 -3.90 -24.68 -5.11
C THR A 192 -3.14 -23.66 -5.98
N SER A 193 -2.66 -22.55 -5.39
CA SER A 193 -1.86 -21.54 -6.08
C SER A 193 -0.55 -22.08 -6.63
N ASP A 194 -0.02 -23.13 -6.01
CA ASP A 194 1.24 -23.78 -6.37
C ASP A 194 1.05 -25.14 -7.03
N ASN A 195 -0.22 -25.49 -7.28
CA ASN A 195 -0.61 -26.77 -7.87
C ASN A 195 -0.15 -27.97 -7.04
N LEU A 196 -0.16 -27.81 -5.71
CA LEU A 196 0.19 -28.88 -4.78
C LEU A 196 -1.09 -29.51 -4.22
N PRO A 197 -1.39 -30.78 -4.57
CA PRO A 197 -2.59 -31.46 -4.07
C PRO A 197 -2.48 -31.76 -2.57
N GLY A 198 -3.57 -31.56 -1.84
CA GLY A 198 -3.65 -31.89 -0.42
C GLY A 198 -4.44 -33.17 -0.16
N VAL A 199 -4.44 -33.59 1.12
CA VAL A 199 -5.19 -34.75 1.59
C VAL A 199 -6.69 -34.47 1.57
N SER A 200 -7.45 -35.27 0.83
CA SER A 200 -8.90 -35.10 0.64
C SER A 200 -9.66 -35.04 1.97
N GLY A 201 -10.48 -33.99 2.14
CA GLY A 201 -11.32 -33.78 3.34
C GLY A 201 -10.55 -33.33 4.59
N VAL A 202 -9.27 -32.93 4.43
CA VAL A 202 -8.44 -32.39 5.51
C VAL A 202 -8.19 -30.91 5.25
N GLY A 203 -8.78 -30.04 6.08
CA GLY A 203 -8.54 -28.61 6.07
C GLY A 203 -7.55 -28.16 7.16
N PRO A 204 -7.21 -26.86 7.20
CA PRO A 204 -6.17 -26.32 8.10
C PRO A 204 -6.38 -26.67 9.58
N LYS A 205 -7.63 -26.62 10.08
CA LYS A 205 -7.93 -26.96 11.48
C LYS A 205 -7.64 -28.43 11.79
N THR A 206 -7.97 -29.34 10.87
CA THR A 206 -7.72 -30.79 11.08
C THR A 206 -6.22 -31.07 10.99
N ALA A 207 -5.53 -30.45 10.02
CA ALA A 207 -4.08 -30.58 9.89
C ALA A 207 -3.36 -30.08 11.16
N ALA A 208 -3.72 -28.90 11.67
CA ALA A 208 -3.17 -28.36 12.91
C ALA A 208 -3.40 -29.28 14.12
N GLN A 209 -4.61 -29.84 14.25
CA GLN A 209 -4.92 -30.81 15.32
C GLN A 209 -4.04 -32.06 15.23
N TRP A 210 -3.79 -32.55 14.02
CA TRP A 210 -2.93 -33.72 13.83
C TRP A 210 -1.47 -33.39 14.14
N ILE A 211 -0.94 -32.28 13.61
CA ILE A 211 0.43 -31.83 13.87
C ILE A 211 0.68 -31.66 15.37
N ASN A 212 -0.24 -31.03 16.10
CA ASN A 212 -0.11 -30.84 17.54
C ASN A 212 -0.23 -32.16 18.31
N LYS A 213 -1.16 -33.05 17.91
CA LYS A 213 -1.38 -34.35 18.59
C LYS A 213 -0.17 -35.27 18.47
N TYR A 214 0.46 -35.28 17.29
CA TYR A 214 1.58 -36.18 16.99
C TYR A 214 2.95 -35.51 17.14
N ASP A 215 2.98 -34.25 17.55
CA ASP A 215 4.19 -33.44 17.68
C ASP A 215 5.02 -33.37 16.41
N GLY A 216 4.36 -33.04 15.28
CA GLY A 216 4.96 -32.81 13.98
C GLY A 216 4.56 -33.81 12.89
N LEU A 217 4.91 -33.45 11.65
CA LEU A 217 4.50 -34.20 10.47
C LEU A 217 5.17 -35.58 10.40
N ASP A 218 6.47 -35.69 10.73
CA ASP A 218 7.19 -36.96 10.66
C ASP A 218 6.56 -38.01 11.57
N ASN A 219 6.25 -37.63 12.82
CA ASN A 219 5.58 -38.50 13.77
C ASN A 219 4.14 -38.85 13.34
N LEU A 220 3.44 -37.89 12.74
CA LEU A 220 2.11 -38.09 12.17
C LEU A 220 2.13 -39.16 11.09
N LEU A 221 3.06 -39.04 10.13
CA LEU A 221 3.20 -39.99 9.01
C LEU A 221 3.63 -41.38 9.50
N ALA A 222 4.55 -41.48 10.46
CA ALA A 222 4.97 -42.74 11.07
C ALA A 222 3.82 -43.46 11.80
N ARG A 223 2.79 -42.73 12.21
CA ARG A 223 1.64 -43.24 12.98
C ARG A 223 0.31 -43.03 12.24
N ALA A 224 0.37 -42.90 10.90
CA ALA A 224 -0.83 -42.66 10.07
C ALA A 224 -1.90 -43.74 10.22
N ASP A 225 -1.54 -44.98 10.59
CA ASP A 225 -2.45 -46.07 10.83
C ASP A 225 -3.34 -45.87 12.08
N GLU A 226 -2.93 -45.04 13.03
CA GLU A 226 -3.74 -44.68 14.19
C GLU A 226 -4.89 -43.72 13.85
N ILE A 227 -4.86 -43.11 12.65
CA ILE A 227 -5.90 -42.19 12.20
C ILE A 227 -6.99 -42.95 11.50
N GLY A 228 -8.11 -43.11 12.18
CA GLY A 228 -9.28 -43.82 11.65
C GLY A 228 -10.11 -43.02 10.65
N GLY A 229 -11.06 -43.72 10.01
CA GLY A 229 -12.05 -43.12 9.14
C GLY A 229 -11.53 -42.70 7.78
N LYS A 230 -12.37 -41.98 7.02
CA LYS A 230 -12.10 -41.61 5.63
C LYS A 230 -10.85 -40.70 5.49
N ARG A 231 -10.64 -39.79 6.45
CA ARG A 231 -9.50 -38.88 6.44
C ARG A 231 -8.17 -39.60 6.67
N GLY A 232 -8.12 -40.56 7.57
CA GLY A 232 -6.93 -41.38 7.79
C GLY A 232 -6.60 -42.25 6.58
N ALA A 233 -7.62 -42.81 5.91
CA ALA A 233 -7.43 -43.55 4.66
C ALA A 233 -6.86 -42.62 3.57
N ALA A 234 -7.42 -41.41 3.42
CA ALA A 234 -6.91 -40.40 2.45
C ALA A 234 -5.47 -39.97 2.77
N LEU A 235 -5.11 -39.79 4.06
CA LEU A 235 -3.74 -39.49 4.44
C LEU A 235 -2.76 -40.57 3.97
N ARG A 236 -3.10 -41.84 4.24
CA ARG A 236 -2.24 -42.98 3.82
C ARG A 236 -2.11 -43.10 2.31
N GLU A 237 -3.19 -42.81 1.57
CA GLU A 237 -3.19 -42.81 0.10
C GLU A 237 -2.29 -41.70 -0.48
N HIS A 238 -2.20 -40.53 0.19
CA HIS A 238 -1.47 -39.36 -0.30
C HIS A 238 -0.18 -39.06 0.48
N MET A 239 0.40 -40.04 1.19
CA MET A 239 1.62 -39.81 1.99
C MET A 239 2.78 -39.27 1.16
N ASP A 240 2.99 -39.82 -0.03
CA ASP A 240 4.08 -39.38 -0.93
C ASP A 240 3.86 -37.93 -1.38
N ASP A 241 2.62 -37.54 -1.66
CA ASP A 241 2.27 -36.15 -1.99
C ASP A 241 2.58 -35.22 -0.82
N VAL A 242 2.22 -35.60 0.40
CA VAL A 242 2.48 -34.82 1.61
C VAL A 242 3.99 -34.66 1.86
N VAL A 243 4.77 -35.72 1.70
CA VAL A 243 6.24 -35.66 1.83
C VAL A 243 6.87 -34.74 0.79
N ARG A 244 6.44 -34.86 -0.48
CA ARG A 244 6.85 -33.95 -1.56
C ARG A 244 6.48 -32.52 -1.26
N ASN A 245 5.20 -32.25 -0.93
CA ASN A 245 4.72 -30.90 -0.62
C ASN A 245 5.50 -30.27 0.53
N ARG A 246 5.80 -31.04 1.62
CA ARG A 246 6.61 -30.56 2.73
C ARG A 246 8.01 -30.11 2.29
N ARG A 247 8.59 -30.78 1.33
CA ARG A 247 9.89 -30.44 0.76
C ARG A 247 9.83 -29.19 -0.09
N LEU A 248 8.77 -29.05 -0.93
CA LEU A 248 8.59 -27.92 -1.83
C LEU A 248 8.17 -26.63 -1.08
N ASN A 249 7.36 -26.74 -0.02
CA ASN A 249 6.92 -25.61 0.79
C ASN A 249 7.99 -25.11 1.78
N ARG A 250 9.05 -25.89 2.00
CA ARG A 250 10.13 -25.45 2.87
C ARG A 250 11.01 -24.42 2.17
N LEU A 251 11.14 -23.25 2.78
CA LEU A 251 12.06 -22.20 2.35
C LEU A 251 13.49 -22.51 2.82
N LEU A 252 14.45 -22.20 1.97
CA LEU A 252 15.86 -22.34 2.30
C LEU A 252 16.31 -21.18 3.18
N THR A 253 17.11 -21.49 4.22
CA THR A 253 17.61 -20.47 5.16
C THR A 253 19.14 -20.40 5.19
N ASP A 254 19.79 -21.22 4.35
CA ASP A 254 21.23 -21.44 4.31
C ASP A 254 21.84 -21.26 2.92
N MET A 255 21.13 -20.54 2.03
CA MET A 255 21.63 -20.27 0.67
C MET A 255 22.98 -19.54 0.73
N ASP A 256 23.86 -19.89 -0.20
CA ASP A 256 25.08 -19.10 -0.44
C ASP A 256 24.73 -17.83 -1.23
N LEU A 257 24.48 -16.75 -0.48
CA LEU A 257 24.25 -15.42 -1.03
C LEU A 257 25.57 -14.63 -1.00
N GLU A 258 25.83 -13.88 -2.08
CA GLU A 258 27.02 -13.03 -2.20
C GLU A 258 26.97 -11.79 -1.27
N VAL A 259 25.84 -11.60 -0.56
CA VAL A 259 25.58 -10.50 0.36
C VAL A 259 25.28 -11.02 1.76
N SER A 260 25.69 -10.25 2.74
CA SER A 260 25.35 -10.41 4.15
C SER A 260 24.33 -9.35 4.58
N PRO A 261 23.65 -9.49 5.74
CA PRO A 261 22.74 -8.46 6.23
C PRO A 261 23.36 -7.06 6.35
N SER A 262 24.65 -6.96 6.67
CA SER A 262 25.37 -5.68 6.76
C SER A 262 25.56 -4.98 5.41
N ASP A 263 25.55 -5.71 4.31
CA ASP A 263 25.70 -5.16 2.96
C ASP A 263 24.39 -4.49 2.47
N LEU A 264 23.28 -4.71 3.20
CA LEU A 264 21.96 -4.16 2.90
C LEU A 264 21.75 -2.75 3.46
N ALA A 265 22.76 -2.13 4.07
CA ALA A 265 22.67 -0.78 4.57
C ALA A 265 22.21 0.19 3.47
N ARG A 266 21.27 1.07 3.82
CA ARG A 266 20.76 2.07 2.88
C ARG A 266 21.90 2.96 2.38
N ARG A 267 22.08 2.98 1.07
CA ARG A 267 23.04 3.87 0.39
C ARG A 267 22.39 5.22 0.06
N PRO A 268 23.17 6.27 -0.14
CA PRO A 268 22.64 7.55 -0.59
C PRO A 268 21.88 7.41 -1.92
N THR A 269 20.76 8.11 -2.04
CA THR A 269 19.96 8.16 -3.27
C THR A 269 20.67 8.99 -4.35
N ASP A 270 20.74 8.47 -5.57
CA ASP A 270 21.16 9.26 -6.75
C ASP A 270 19.98 10.13 -7.22
N VAL A 271 20.00 11.39 -6.78
CA VAL A 271 18.94 12.37 -7.08
C VAL A 271 18.79 12.60 -8.57
N ALA A 272 19.91 12.68 -9.30
CA ALA A 272 19.87 12.95 -10.73
C ALA A 272 19.30 11.77 -11.51
N ALA A 273 19.56 10.53 -11.06
CA ALA A 273 18.95 9.34 -11.64
C ALA A 273 17.45 9.29 -11.34
N ILE A 274 17.03 9.58 -10.09
CA ILE A 274 15.61 9.68 -9.71
C ILE A 274 14.89 10.70 -10.59
N ASP A 275 15.44 11.90 -10.74
CA ASP A 275 14.80 12.95 -11.53
C ASP A 275 14.61 12.50 -12.99
N ARG A 276 15.65 11.97 -13.64
CA ARG A 276 15.54 11.46 -15.02
C ARG A 276 14.54 10.34 -15.16
N LEU A 277 14.54 9.36 -14.25
CA LEU A 277 13.61 8.23 -14.29
C LEU A 277 12.16 8.69 -14.11
N PHE A 278 11.90 9.55 -13.12
CA PHE A 278 10.54 9.99 -12.80
C PHE A 278 10.01 10.99 -13.84
N ASP A 279 10.87 11.73 -14.55
CA ASP A 279 10.47 12.52 -15.71
C ASP A 279 10.05 11.59 -16.86
N SER A 280 10.81 10.53 -17.15
CA SER A 280 10.47 9.57 -18.21
C SER A 280 9.23 8.74 -17.89
N LEU A 281 8.93 8.49 -16.61
CA LEU A 281 7.76 7.77 -16.12
C LEU A 281 6.55 8.69 -15.86
N GLU A 282 6.73 10.01 -15.99
CA GLU A 282 5.69 11.03 -15.75
C GLU A 282 5.17 11.03 -14.30
N PHE A 283 6.05 10.78 -13.30
CA PHE A 283 5.71 10.59 -11.87
C PHE A 283 6.02 11.83 -11.01
N GLY A 284 5.54 13.02 -11.36
CA GLY A 284 5.88 14.27 -10.67
C GLY A 284 5.69 14.24 -9.15
N ARG A 285 4.51 13.83 -8.67
CA ARG A 285 4.22 13.77 -7.22
C ARG A 285 5.00 12.67 -6.49
N LEU A 286 5.15 11.51 -7.12
CA LEU A 286 5.86 10.40 -6.51
C LEU A 286 7.36 10.71 -6.39
N ARG A 287 7.93 11.47 -7.33
CA ARG A 287 9.30 11.99 -7.25
C ARG A 287 9.53 12.80 -5.99
N GLN A 288 8.64 13.75 -5.68
CA GLN A 288 8.74 14.54 -4.46
C GLN A 288 8.74 13.65 -3.22
N LYS A 289 7.84 12.68 -3.17
CA LYS A 289 7.74 11.76 -2.03
C LYS A 289 8.99 10.89 -1.86
N VAL A 290 9.60 10.41 -2.95
CA VAL A 290 10.87 9.68 -2.90
C VAL A 290 12.01 10.56 -2.37
N ARG A 291 12.07 11.84 -2.78
CA ARG A 291 13.04 12.80 -2.27
C ARG A 291 12.89 13.06 -0.77
N GLU A 292 11.65 13.21 -0.29
CA GLU A 292 11.34 13.39 1.14
C GLU A 292 11.84 12.21 1.97
N VAL A 293 11.52 10.98 1.53
CA VAL A 293 11.94 9.74 2.22
C VAL A 293 13.46 9.51 2.17
N ALA A 294 14.10 10.03 1.12
CA ALA A 294 15.56 10.00 0.99
C ALA A 294 16.27 11.04 1.88
N GLY A 295 15.53 11.91 2.57
CA GLY A 295 16.11 13.00 3.37
C GLY A 295 16.79 14.07 2.53
N ILE A 296 16.45 14.15 1.23
CA ILE A 296 16.99 15.12 0.31
C ILE A 296 16.10 16.34 0.39
N GLY A 297 16.60 17.41 0.98
CA GLY A 297 15.93 18.72 0.95
C GLY A 297 15.65 19.11 -0.50
N MET A 298 14.63 19.91 -0.72
CA MET A 298 14.28 20.43 -2.05
C MET A 298 15.50 21.13 -2.64
N GLY A 299 16.27 20.40 -3.47
CA GLY A 299 17.35 20.98 -4.24
C GLY A 299 16.76 21.90 -5.31
N GLU A 300 17.42 23.02 -5.54
CA GLU A 300 17.14 23.96 -6.61
C GLU A 300 17.24 23.26 -7.99
N GLY A 301 16.18 22.53 -8.40
CA GLY A 301 15.87 22.33 -9.81
C GLY A 301 15.05 23.54 -10.28
N PRO A 302 14.87 23.79 -11.60
CA PRO A 302 14.03 24.90 -12.03
C PRO A 302 12.68 24.78 -11.33
N VAL A 303 12.53 25.57 -10.33
CA VAL A 303 11.29 25.79 -9.62
C VAL A 303 10.45 26.57 -10.62
N ASP A 304 9.46 25.95 -11.23
CA ASP A 304 8.22 26.71 -11.32
C ASP A 304 7.99 27.17 -9.89
N GLU A 305 8.11 28.45 -9.64
CA GLU A 305 8.03 29.06 -8.32
C GLU A 305 6.88 28.42 -7.53
N VAL A 306 7.23 27.44 -6.68
CA VAL A 306 6.30 27.01 -5.62
C VAL A 306 6.18 28.25 -4.75
N PRO A 307 5.00 28.83 -4.58
CA PRO A 307 4.82 29.93 -3.67
C PRO A 307 5.47 29.53 -2.34
N GLU A 308 6.29 30.44 -1.80
CA GLU A 308 6.85 30.35 -0.45
C GLU A 308 5.93 29.57 0.46
N ALA A 309 6.46 28.58 1.21
CA ALA A 309 5.66 27.78 2.13
C ALA A 309 4.65 28.71 2.79
N VAL A 310 3.39 28.51 2.46
CA VAL A 310 2.31 29.31 3.04
C VAL A 310 2.53 29.19 4.53
N ALA A 311 2.94 30.26 5.17
CA ALA A 311 3.07 30.31 6.61
C ALA A 311 1.78 29.70 7.17
N GLU A 312 1.89 28.80 8.15
CA GLU A 312 0.70 28.24 8.78
C GLU A 312 -0.20 29.40 9.16
N VAL A 313 -1.28 29.57 8.39
CA VAL A 313 -2.25 30.62 8.65
C VAL A 313 -3.15 30.08 9.74
N GLU A 314 -3.07 30.66 10.92
CA GLU A 314 -3.95 30.33 12.03
C GLU A 314 -5.35 30.87 11.67
N ILE A 315 -6.25 29.96 11.27
CA ILE A 315 -7.62 30.33 10.88
C ILE A 315 -8.50 30.26 12.11
N SER A 316 -9.11 31.39 12.47
CA SER A 316 -10.11 31.46 13.50
C SER A 316 -11.47 30.97 12.97
N VAL A 317 -11.98 29.87 13.50
CA VAL A 317 -13.24 29.26 13.06
C VAL A 317 -14.35 29.57 14.04
N SER A 318 -15.43 30.16 13.54
CA SER A 318 -16.65 30.45 14.30
C SER A 318 -17.85 29.68 13.74
N LEU A 319 -18.74 29.24 14.63
CA LEU A 319 -20.04 28.66 14.27
C LEU A 319 -21.07 29.75 14.25
N VAL A 320 -22.00 29.73 13.30
CA VAL A 320 -23.16 30.64 13.31
C VAL A 320 -24.06 30.31 14.50
N ASP A 321 -24.32 31.32 15.33
CA ASP A 321 -25.31 31.28 16.40
C ASP A 321 -26.43 32.30 16.17
N ALA A 322 -27.43 32.34 17.04
CA ALA A 322 -28.58 33.24 16.91
C ALA A 322 -28.22 34.73 16.91
N SER A 323 -27.02 35.11 17.38
CA SER A 323 -26.55 36.49 17.44
C SER A 323 -25.71 36.91 16.24
N CYS A 324 -25.34 35.96 15.37
CA CYS A 324 -24.47 36.22 14.25
C CYS A 324 -25.20 36.97 13.12
N ASP A 325 -24.65 38.14 12.73
CA ASP A 325 -25.06 38.90 11.54
C ASP A 325 -24.18 38.46 10.34
N ILE A 326 -24.70 37.47 9.58
CA ILE A 326 -23.99 36.89 8.42
C ILE A 326 -23.68 37.97 7.37
N ALA A 327 -24.60 38.91 7.12
CA ALA A 327 -24.41 39.94 6.11
C ALA A 327 -23.32 40.97 6.53
N GLN A 328 -23.29 41.32 7.82
CA GLN A 328 -22.22 42.18 8.35
C GLN A 328 -20.86 41.47 8.30
N TRP A 329 -20.83 40.19 8.71
CA TRP A 329 -19.62 39.41 8.68
C TRP A 329 -19.05 39.29 7.24
N ALA A 330 -19.91 38.94 6.29
CA ALA A 330 -19.48 38.78 4.89
C ALA A 330 -18.95 40.09 4.28
N ARG A 331 -19.58 41.24 4.61
CA ARG A 331 -19.08 42.54 4.14
C ARG A 331 -17.73 42.92 4.73
N ALA A 332 -17.47 42.51 5.96
CA ALA A 332 -16.18 42.80 6.64
C ALA A 332 -15.02 41.94 6.11
N HIS A 333 -15.31 40.79 5.48
CA HIS A 333 -14.33 39.76 5.13
C HIS A 333 -14.24 39.48 3.61
N SER A 334 -14.74 40.39 2.78
CA SER A 334 -14.64 40.25 1.30
C SER A 334 -13.18 40.49 0.80
N PRO A 335 -12.66 39.71 -0.17
CA PRO A 335 -13.30 38.63 -0.93
C PRO A 335 -13.52 37.36 -0.11
N LEU A 336 -14.51 36.58 -0.51
CA LEU A 336 -14.92 35.38 0.24
C LEU A 336 -14.56 34.09 -0.52
N ALA A 337 -14.07 33.09 0.21
CA ALA A 337 -14.11 31.70 -0.22
C ALA A 337 -15.37 31.01 0.30
N VAL A 338 -15.99 30.18 -0.54
CA VAL A 338 -17.21 29.44 -0.21
C VAL A 338 -16.98 27.94 -0.41
N LEU A 339 -17.16 27.19 0.67
CA LEU A 339 -17.21 25.72 0.62
C LEU A 339 -18.64 25.26 0.88
N VAL A 340 -19.17 24.42 0.01
CA VAL A 340 -20.49 23.80 0.16
C VAL A 340 -20.29 22.31 0.34
N GLU A 341 -20.82 21.75 1.42
CA GLU A 341 -20.86 20.31 1.66
C GLU A 341 -22.28 19.78 1.49
N GLY A 342 -22.41 18.61 0.89
CA GLY A 342 -23.71 17.98 0.67
C GLY A 342 -23.77 17.13 -0.60
N ASP A 343 -24.96 16.92 -1.13
CA ASP A 343 -25.15 16.22 -2.42
C ASP A 343 -25.10 17.23 -3.58
N MET A 344 -24.03 17.15 -4.37
CA MET A 344 -23.78 18.06 -5.51
C MET A 344 -24.42 17.60 -6.81
N ARG A 345 -25.14 16.48 -6.84
CA ARG A 345 -25.71 15.90 -8.07
C ARG A 345 -26.90 16.73 -8.59
N PRO A 346 -27.00 16.89 -9.91
CA PRO A 346 -28.18 17.51 -10.52
C PRO A 346 -29.47 16.81 -10.04
N THR A 347 -30.52 17.58 -9.73
CA THR A 347 -31.85 17.10 -9.28
C THR A 347 -31.90 16.42 -7.92
N ARG A 348 -30.77 16.24 -7.23
CA ARG A 348 -30.66 15.67 -5.89
C ARG A 348 -29.85 16.55 -4.94
N GLY A 349 -29.61 17.80 -5.34
CA GLY A 349 -28.81 18.73 -4.56
C GLY A 349 -29.33 18.85 -3.12
N GLU A 350 -28.40 18.84 -2.18
CA GLU A 350 -28.67 19.05 -0.75
C GLU A 350 -27.45 19.74 -0.12
N VAL A 351 -27.70 20.75 0.71
CA VAL A 351 -26.65 21.42 1.48
C VAL A 351 -26.76 20.96 2.92
N THR A 352 -25.71 20.30 3.39
CA THR A 352 -25.59 19.86 4.79
C THR A 352 -24.76 20.82 5.62
N ARG A 353 -23.80 21.50 5.02
CA ARG A 353 -22.95 22.52 5.65
C ARG A 353 -22.47 23.52 4.61
N LEU A 354 -22.27 24.77 5.05
CA LEU A 354 -21.65 25.81 4.25
C LEU A 354 -20.59 26.50 5.09
N VAL A 355 -19.47 26.86 4.46
CA VAL A 355 -18.42 27.66 5.12
C VAL A 355 -18.16 28.90 4.26
N LEU A 356 -18.20 30.07 4.89
CA LEU A 356 -17.67 31.31 4.35
C LEU A 356 -16.29 31.53 4.98
N ALA A 357 -15.27 31.82 4.20
CA ALA A 357 -13.93 32.06 4.73
C ALA A 357 -13.29 33.27 4.05
N SER A 358 -12.38 33.88 4.78
CA SER A 358 -11.43 34.90 4.32
C SER A 358 -10.00 34.45 4.62
N ASP A 359 -9.01 35.35 4.59
CA ASP A 359 -7.60 35.02 4.77
C ASP A 359 -7.30 34.30 6.10
N ASN A 360 -7.97 34.67 7.20
CA ASN A 360 -7.66 34.18 8.53
C ASN A 360 -8.92 33.88 9.42
N GLU A 361 -10.09 34.05 8.86
CA GLU A 361 -11.35 33.75 9.57
C GLU A 361 -12.31 32.92 8.76
N ALA A 362 -13.01 31.99 9.40
CA ALA A 362 -14.03 31.15 8.76
C ALA A 362 -15.31 31.11 9.62
N LEU A 363 -16.43 31.20 8.93
CA LEU A 363 -17.76 31.09 9.49
C LEU A 363 -18.43 29.81 9.00
N VAL A 364 -18.63 28.86 9.90
CA VAL A 364 -19.29 27.58 9.61
C VAL A 364 -20.78 27.70 9.85
N ILE A 365 -21.55 27.29 8.87
CA ILE A 365 -23.02 27.49 8.85
C ILE A 365 -23.67 26.11 8.69
N ASP A 366 -24.51 25.74 9.66
CA ASP A 366 -25.45 24.65 9.50
C ASP A 366 -26.79 25.24 8.97
N PRO A 367 -27.21 24.89 7.74
CA PRO A 367 -28.43 25.45 7.16
C PRO A 367 -29.70 25.10 7.90
N VAL A 368 -29.70 24.08 8.76
CA VAL A 368 -30.88 23.68 9.55
C VAL A 368 -31.04 24.53 10.77
N GLU A 369 -29.98 25.10 11.30
CA GLU A 369 -29.96 25.94 12.52
C GLU A 369 -30.21 27.42 12.22
N LEU A 370 -30.30 27.83 10.95
CA LEU A 370 -30.52 29.25 10.59
C LEU A 370 -31.93 29.72 10.94
N SER A 371 -32.02 30.91 11.54
CA SER A 371 -33.28 31.63 11.58
C SER A 371 -33.69 32.13 10.20
N PRO A 372 -34.97 32.38 9.91
CA PRO A 372 -35.43 32.90 8.63
C PRO A 372 -34.70 34.17 8.17
N THR A 373 -34.38 35.06 9.08
CA THR A 373 -33.61 36.28 8.76
C THR A 373 -32.15 35.99 8.39
N GLN A 374 -31.54 35.03 9.05
CA GLN A 374 -30.19 34.61 8.70
C GLN A 374 -30.14 33.87 7.37
N GLU A 375 -31.17 33.06 7.07
CA GLU A 375 -31.30 32.36 5.80
C GLU A 375 -31.44 33.35 4.63
N GLU A 376 -32.29 34.38 4.78
CA GLU A 376 -32.43 35.47 3.80
C GLU A 376 -31.10 36.23 3.60
N ALA A 377 -30.42 36.56 4.69
CA ALA A 377 -29.15 37.27 4.67
C ALA A 377 -28.05 36.44 3.96
N LEU A 378 -27.99 35.15 4.25
CA LEU A 378 -27.05 34.24 3.57
C LEU A 378 -27.35 34.13 2.07
N ALA A 379 -28.62 33.95 1.70
CA ALA A 379 -29.06 33.87 0.30
C ALA A 379 -28.68 35.15 -0.47
N GLU A 380 -28.89 36.35 0.16
CA GLU A 380 -28.48 37.62 -0.44
C GLU A 380 -26.97 37.76 -0.58
N VAL A 381 -26.18 37.37 0.45
CA VAL A 381 -24.71 37.34 0.38
C VAL A 381 -24.24 36.48 -0.76
N LEU A 382 -24.70 35.23 -0.89
CA LEU A 382 -24.31 34.31 -1.94
C LEU A 382 -24.69 34.80 -3.34
N ALA A 383 -25.85 35.45 -3.47
CA ALA A 383 -26.36 35.93 -4.76
C ALA A 383 -25.68 37.21 -5.24
N THR A 384 -25.30 38.10 -4.32
CA THR A 384 -24.84 39.46 -4.67
C THR A 384 -23.33 39.66 -4.53
N ALA A 385 -22.60 38.71 -3.95
CA ALA A 385 -21.14 38.78 -3.84
C ALA A 385 -20.53 38.98 -5.22
N SER A 386 -19.56 39.90 -5.31
CA SER A 386 -18.90 40.28 -6.56
C SER A 386 -17.65 39.47 -6.87
N SER A 387 -17.08 38.82 -5.84
CA SER A 387 -15.85 38.03 -5.97
C SER A 387 -15.90 36.87 -4.99
N LEU A 388 -16.21 35.66 -5.52
CA LEU A 388 -16.22 34.42 -4.76
C LEU A 388 -15.17 33.45 -5.30
N THR A 389 -14.40 32.87 -4.41
CA THR A 389 -13.61 31.67 -4.68
C THR A 389 -14.39 30.45 -4.22
N VAL A 390 -14.60 29.48 -5.11
CA VAL A 390 -15.41 28.29 -4.81
C VAL A 390 -14.66 27.05 -5.28
N HIS A 391 -14.88 25.93 -4.63
CA HIS A 391 -14.44 24.64 -5.13
C HIS A 391 -15.65 23.89 -5.73
N ASP A 392 -15.55 23.47 -7.00
CA ASP A 392 -16.68 22.89 -7.77
C ASP A 392 -17.93 23.82 -7.78
N ALA A 393 -17.79 24.97 -8.38
CA ALA A 393 -18.87 25.94 -8.46
C ALA A 393 -20.14 25.38 -9.16
N LYS A 394 -19.97 24.41 -10.07
CA LYS A 394 -21.10 23.73 -10.72
C LYS A 394 -21.86 22.85 -9.75
N GLY A 395 -21.15 22.01 -8.99
CA GLY A 395 -21.76 21.19 -7.95
C GLY A 395 -22.38 22.02 -6.83
N ALA A 396 -21.67 23.06 -6.37
CA ALA A 396 -22.18 23.99 -5.37
C ALA A 396 -23.50 24.64 -5.80
N ARG A 397 -23.64 25.06 -7.05
CA ARG A 397 -24.92 25.59 -7.58
C ARG A 397 -26.05 24.58 -7.53
N HIS A 398 -25.78 23.30 -7.81
CA HIS A 398 -26.81 22.26 -7.72
C HIS A 398 -27.25 22.02 -6.28
N ALA A 399 -26.32 22.00 -5.33
CA ALA A 399 -26.63 21.85 -3.91
C ALA A 399 -27.43 23.06 -3.39
N LEU A 400 -26.96 24.28 -3.63
CA LEU A 400 -27.61 25.52 -3.18
C LEU A 400 -29.00 25.73 -3.78
N ALA A 401 -29.23 25.32 -5.02
CA ALA A 401 -30.52 25.42 -5.69
C ALA A 401 -31.63 24.63 -4.97
N SER A 402 -31.30 23.60 -4.20
CA SER A 402 -32.25 22.84 -3.39
C SER A 402 -32.94 23.69 -2.30
N ARG A 403 -32.28 24.76 -1.86
CA ARG A 403 -32.79 25.75 -0.90
C ARG A 403 -33.24 27.05 -1.57
N GLY A 404 -33.22 27.11 -2.91
CA GLY A 404 -33.54 28.32 -3.63
C GLY A 404 -32.42 29.38 -3.57
N TRP A 405 -31.25 29.05 -3.12
CA TRP A 405 -30.09 29.95 -3.03
C TRP A 405 -29.34 30.03 -4.37
N ALA A 406 -29.07 31.24 -4.82
CA ALA A 406 -28.26 31.50 -6.01
C ALA A 406 -26.79 31.71 -5.63
N LEU A 407 -25.88 31.25 -6.44
CA LEU A 407 -24.44 31.49 -6.31
C LEU A 407 -24.02 32.47 -7.42
N GLY A 408 -23.83 33.74 -7.04
CA GLY A 408 -23.35 34.82 -7.94
C GLY A 408 -21.83 34.93 -7.93
N GLY A 409 -21.31 35.91 -8.65
CA GLY A 409 -19.94 36.45 -8.54
C GLY A 409 -18.78 35.47 -8.41
N VAL A 410 -18.88 34.23 -8.92
CA VAL A 410 -17.76 33.28 -8.87
C VAL A 410 -16.67 33.79 -9.81
N GLU A 411 -15.57 34.25 -9.21
CA GLU A 411 -14.40 34.74 -9.90
C GLU A 411 -13.38 33.63 -10.12
N PHE A 412 -13.26 32.73 -9.15
CA PHE A 412 -12.27 31.65 -9.18
C PHE A 412 -12.86 30.31 -8.72
N ASP A 413 -12.69 29.26 -9.54
CA ASP A 413 -13.05 27.89 -9.19
C ASP A 413 -11.77 27.08 -9.00
N THR A 414 -11.47 26.72 -7.74
CA THR A 414 -10.26 26.00 -7.40
C THR A 414 -10.21 24.58 -7.97
N MET A 415 -11.38 23.94 -8.22
CA MET A 415 -11.41 22.64 -8.88
C MET A 415 -11.02 22.77 -10.36
N LEU A 416 -11.53 23.78 -11.08
CA LEU A 416 -11.16 24.03 -12.46
C LEU A 416 -9.70 24.46 -12.60
N ALA A 417 -9.21 25.28 -11.67
CA ALA A 417 -7.81 25.68 -11.63
C ALA A 417 -6.90 24.46 -11.39
N ALA A 418 -7.25 23.58 -10.45
CA ALA A 418 -6.54 22.34 -10.20
C ALA A 418 -6.58 21.40 -11.43
N TYR A 419 -7.72 21.32 -12.13
CA TYR A 419 -7.83 20.55 -13.38
C TYR A 419 -6.93 21.10 -14.48
N LEU A 420 -6.82 22.42 -14.62
CA LEU A 420 -5.95 23.05 -15.62
C LEU A 420 -4.47 22.92 -15.27
N ALA A 421 -4.13 23.00 -13.99
CA ALA A 421 -2.75 22.85 -13.52
C ALA A 421 -2.28 21.38 -13.54
N HIS A 422 -3.20 20.46 -13.31
CA HIS A 422 -2.92 19.02 -13.18
C HIS A 422 -3.98 18.18 -13.92
N PRO A 423 -4.06 18.23 -15.26
CA PRO A 423 -5.09 17.56 -16.06
C PRO A 423 -5.02 16.03 -15.99
N ASP A 424 -3.87 15.50 -15.58
CA ASP A 424 -3.58 14.09 -15.36
C ASP A 424 -4.19 13.51 -14.06
N GLN A 425 -4.68 14.36 -13.17
CA GLN A 425 -5.30 13.91 -11.92
C GLN A 425 -6.76 13.50 -12.12
N ARG A 426 -7.13 12.33 -11.58
CA ARG A 426 -8.50 11.79 -11.69
C ARG A 426 -9.52 12.47 -10.79
N SER A 427 -9.09 13.14 -9.76
CA SER A 427 -9.95 13.80 -8.81
C SER A 427 -9.30 15.08 -8.33
N HIS A 428 -10.05 16.15 -8.43
CA HIS A 428 -9.67 17.49 -7.93
C HIS A 428 -10.57 17.87 -6.74
N LYS A 429 -10.96 16.89 -5.93
CA LYS A 429 -11.68 17.12 -4.67
C LYS A 429 -10.75 17.74 -3.63
N LEU A 430 -11.28 18.65 -2.83
CA LEU A 430 -10.64 19.16 -1.61
C LEU A 430 -10.46 18.03 -0.59
#